data_ba8973d6d90f66f6c7eb3f6fadf6c52e
#
_entry.id   ba8973d6d90f66f6c7eb3f6fadf6c52e
#
_cell.length_a   1.000
_cell.length_b   1.000
_cell.length_c   1.000
_cell.angle_alpha   90.00
_cell.angle_beta   90.00
_cell.angle_gamma   90.00
#
_symmetry.space_group_name_H-M   'P 1'
#
loop_
_entity.id
_entity.type
_entity.pdbx_description
1 polymer ?
#
loop_
_entity_poly.entity_id
_entity_poly.type
_entity_poly.pdbx_seq_one_letter_code
_entity_poly.pdbx_strand_id
1 'polypeptide(L)'
;MGLFSFESKQVKEWKKLAKSGDMEAQYHLARAYANGKGASINMKRAVDYCVQSAEQEYAPAQALLAHFYGYGKGVDKNYEEMIHWGEKAALQGYAQAQYNVGRCYEQGKGKEKDFEKAMHWYMLAAQQGRPDAAYKLGQFYEHGLGVEEDIEKAEEWYKKAAEEDTGDDAEIGNTNIDIEEKMKKDLETLTSAQIE
;
A
#
# COMPACT_ATOMS: atom_id res chain seq x y z
N MET A 1 34.77 13.90 17.86
CA MET A 1 34.04 12.75 18.43
C MET A 1 33.27 12.09 17.29
N GLY A 2 33.76 10.94 16.81
CA GLY A 2 33.11 10.22 15.72
C GLY A 2 31.78 9.64 16.22
N LEU A 3 30.68 10.06 15.61
CA LEU A 3 29.39 9.38 15.76
C LEU A 3 29.56 7.94 15.26
N PHE A 4 29.77 7.00 16.18
CA PHE A 4 29.67 5.59 15.89
C PHE A 4 28.25 5.34 15.39
N SER A 5 28.06 5.17 14.07
CA SER A 5 26.80 4.75 13.51
C SER A 5 26.54 3.35 14.04
N PHE A 6 25.56 3.22 14.94
CA PHE A 6 25.14 1.91 15.43
C PHE A 6 24.55 1.12 14.26
N GLU A 7 25.19 0.00 13.92
CA GLU A 7 24.64 -0.95 12.97
C GLU A 7 24.49 -2.32 13.63
N SER A 8 23.28 -2.85 13.59
CA SER A 8 22.97 -4.17 14.12
C SER A 8 23.71 -5.27 13.34
N LYS A 9 23.86 -6.45 13.95
CA LYS A 9 24.42 -7.64 13.30
C LYS A 9 23.66 -7.97 12.02
N GLN A 10 22.35 -7.86 12.05
CA GLN A 10 21.47 -8.13 10.90
C GLN A 10 21.73 -7.17 9.73
N VAL A 11 21.87 -5.87 10.00
CA VAL A 11 22.17 -4.87 8.95
C VAL A 11 23.53 -5.16 8.30
N LYS A 12 24.53 -5.58 9.10
CA LYS A 12 25.84 -5.96 8.56
C LYS A 12 25.76 -7.18 7.62
N GLU A 13 24.91 -8.15 7.96
CA GLU A 13 24.67 -9.32 7.12
C GLU A 13 23.96 -8.94 5.81
N TRP A 14 22.89 -8.17 5.88
CA TRP A 14 22.22 -7.65 4.68
C TRP A 14 23.15 -6.85 3.78
N LYS A 15 24.07 -6.05 4.35
CA LYS A 15 25.08 -5.33 3.55
C LYS A 15 26.01 -6.27 2.77
N LYS A 16 26.36 -7.42 3.36
CA LYS A 16 27.19 -8.41 2.69
C LYS A 16 26.41 -9.03 1.52
N LEU A 17 25.16 -9.45 1.74
CA LEU A 17 24.31 -10.03 0.71
C LEU A 17 23.96 -9.02 -0.39
N ALA A 18 23.62 -7.79 -0.02
CA ALA A 18 23.28 -6.73 -0.98
C ALA A 18 24.45 -6.40 -1.93
N LYS A 19 25.71 -6.51 -1.47
CA LYS A 19 26.90 -6.35 -2.33
C LYS A 19 27.02 -7.43 -3.40
N SER A 20 26.47 -8.62 -3.17
CA SER A 20 26.40 -9.68 -4.18
C SER A 20 25.15 -9.61 -5.06
N GLY A 21 24.36 -8.53 -4.93
CA GLY A 21 23.19 -8.31 -5.77
C GLY A 21 21.88 -8.87 -5.21
N ASP A 22 21.87 -9.40 -3.97
CA ASP A 22 20.66 -9.97 -3.37
C ASP A 22 19.57 -8.91 -3.19
N MET A 23 18.46 -9.06 -3.92
CA MET A 23 17.37 -8.09 -3.98
C MET A 23 16.60 -8.00 -2.66
N GLU A 24 16.44 -9.09 -1.91
CA GLU A 24 15.76 -9.06 -0.61
C GLU A 24 16.60 -8.33 0.43
N ALA A 25 17.92 -8.59 0.48
CA ALA A 25 18.80 -7.88 1.37
C ALA A 25 18.86 -6.37 1.05
N GLN A 26 18.84 -6.00 -0.23
CA GLN A 26 18.74 -4.59 -0.66
C GLN A 26 17.41 -3.97 -0.16
N TYR A 27 16.29 -4.64 -0.33
CA TYR A 27 14.99 -4.19 0.19
C TYR A 27 15.01 -4.04 1.73
N HIS A 28 15.55 -5.02 2.45
CA HIS A 28 15.66 -4.94 3.91
C HIS A 28 16.56 -3.78 4.37
N LEU A 29 17.65 -3.51 3.65
CA LEU A 29 18.49 -2.33 3.90
C LEU A 29 17.74 -1.02 3.63
N ALA A 30 16.96 -0.96 2.55
CA ALA A 30 16.12 0.19 2.26
C ALA A 30 15.18 0.50 3.43
N ARG A 31 14.48 -0.52 3.95
CA ARG A 31 13.61 -0.40 5.13
C ARG A 31 14.37 -0.03 6.40
N ALA A 32 15.52 -0.66 6.64
CA ALA A 32 16.35 -0.38 7.82
C ALA A 32 16.81 1.07 7.87
N TYR A 33 17.27 1.61 6.73
CA TYR A 33 17.67 3.02 6.63
C TYR A 33 16.49 3.99 6.63
N ALA A 34 15.34 3.61 6.09
CA ALA A 34 14.14 4.46 6.12
C ALA A 34 13.56 4.60 7.54
N ASN A 35 13.54 3.51 8.31
CA ASN A 35 12.86 3.44 9.61
C ASN A 35 13.80 3.52 10.82
N GLY A 36 15.12 3.49 10.62
CA GLY A 36 16.09 3.50 11.71
C GLY A 36 16.19 2.18 12.46
N LYS A 37 15.63 1.07 11.93
CA LYS A 37 15.69 -0.25 12.58
C LYS A 37 17.06 -0.92 12.34
N GLY A 38 17.92 -0.86 13.35
CA GLY A 38 19.26 -1.46 13.31
C GLY A 38 20.33 -0.65 12.56
N ALA A 39 19.98 0.51 12.03
CA ALA A 39 20.89 1.48 11.44
C ALA A 39 20.35 2.89 11.69
N SER A 40 21.22 3.91 11.65
CA SER A 40 20.77 5.30 11.70
C SER A 40 19.95 5.63 10.45
N ILE A 41 18.87 6.42 10.62
CA ILE A 41 18.02 6.86 9.51
C ILE A 41 18.88 7.56 8.45
N ASN A 42 18.72 7.13 7.19
CA ASN A 42 19.37 7.71 6.03
C ASN A 42 18.51 7.50 4.80
N MET A 43 17.65 8.46 4.50
CA MET A 43 16.68 8.35 3.40
C MET A 43 17.36 8.23 2.03
N LYS A 44 18.50 8.87 1.80
CA LYS A 44 19.24 8.72 0.54
C LYS A 44 19.67 7.26 0.33
N ARG A 45 20.29 6.63 1.33
CA ARG A 45 20.67 5.21 1.25
C ARG A 45 19.45 4.30 1.15
N ALA A 46 18.34 4.66 1.82
CA ALA A 46 17.10 3.90 1.71
C ALA A 46 16.61 3.86 0.27
N VAL A 47 16.61 5.01 -0.41
CA VAL A 47 16.22 5.10 -1.83
C VAL A 47 17.22 4.35 -2.71
N ASP A 48 18.52 4.55 -2.53
CA ASP A 48 19.57 3.89 -3.35
C ASP A 48 19.42 2.35 -3.33
N TYR A 49 19.22 1.76 -2.13
CA TYR A 49 18.99 0.31 -2.02
C TYR A 49 17.61 -0.13 -2.53
N CYS A 50 16.60 0.72 -2.34
CA CYS A 50 15.26 0.44 -2.85
C CYS A 50 15.22 0.38 -4.38
N VAL A 51 15.89 1.32 -5.06
CA VAL A 51 16.04 1.33 -6.52
C VAL A 51 16.75 0.07 -7.00
N GLN A 52 17.90 -0.29 -6.41
CA GLN A 52 18.63 -1.50 -6.79
C GLN A 52 17.77 -2.77 -6.69
N SER A 53 16.94 -2.89 -5.67
CA SER A 53 16.04 -4.02 -5.50
C SER A 53 14.84 -3.98 -6.46
N ALA A 54 14.26 -2.79 -6.68
CA ALA A 54 13.11 -2.60 -7.55
C ALA A 54 13.44 -2.84 -9.03
N GLU A 55 14.65 -2.48 -9.46
CA GLU A 55 15.18 -2.75 -10.82
C GLU A 55 15.37 -4.26 -11.10
N GLN A 56 15.52 -5.07 -10.05
CA GLN A 56 15.55 -6.53 -10.14
C GLN A 56 14.13 -7.14 -10.07
N GLU A 57 13.09 -6.34 -10.32
CA GLU A 57 11.68 -6.76 -10.34
C GLU A 57 11.15 -7.29 -8.99
N TYR A 58 11.77 -6.93 -7.87
CA TYR A 58 11.28 -7.31 -6.55
C TYR A 58 10.05 -6.46 -6.17
N ALA A 59 8.85 -7.04 -6.23
CA ALA A 59 7.58 -6.33 -6.04
C ALA A 59 7.48 -5.54 -4.72
N PRO A 60 7.94 -6.06 -3.55
CA PRO A 60 7.94 -5.28 -2.32
C PRO A 60 8.80 -4.02 -2.39
N ALA A 61 9.94 -4.07 -3.10
CA ALA A 61 10.80 -2.91 -3.30
C ALA A 61 10.19 -1.90 -4.27
N GLN A 62 9.54 -2.37 -5.34
CA GLN A 62 8.81 -1.51 -6.27
C GLN A 62 7.67 -0.77 -5.55
N ALA A 63 6.90 -1.45 -4.69
CA ALA A 63 5.86 -0.84 -3.88
C ALA A 63 6.43 0.20 -2.87
N LEU A 64 7.57 -0.10 -2.25
CA LEU A 64 8.26 0.82 -1.35
C LEU A 64 8.80 2.05 -2.09
N LEU A 65 9.35 1.86 -3.30
CA LEU A 65 9.85 2.95 -4.14
C LEU A 65 8.70 3.86 -4.59
N ALA A 66 7.57 3.30 -4.98
CA ALA A 66 6.34 4.04 -5.24
C ALA A 66 5.92 4.90 -4.04
N HIS A 67 5.99 4.34 -2.82
CA HIS A 67 5.72 5.09 -1.60
C HIS A 67 6.72 6.26 -1.41
N PHE A 68 8.02 6.05 -1.64
CA PHE A 68 9.01 7.11 -1.53
C PHE A 68 8.72 8.27 -2.48
N TYR A 69 8.41 7.99 -3.74
CA TYR A 69 8.04 9.03 -4.72
C TYR A 69 6.71 9.70 -4.38
N GLY A 70 5.70 8.96 -3.92
CA GLY A 70 4.39 9.51 -3.59
C GLY A 70 4.41 10.51 -2.41
N TYR A 71 5.31 10.28 -1.44
CA TYR A 71 5.44 11.12 -0.25
C TYR A 71 6.67 12.04 -0.26
N GLY A 72 7.54 11.97 -1.26
CA GLY A 72 8.77 12.75 -1.31
C GLY A 72 9.78 12.33 -0.22
N LYS A 73 9.85 11.02 0.09
CA LYS A 73 10.76 10.51 1.12
C LYS A 73 12.13 10.18 0.54
N GLY A 74 13.09 11.07 0.71
CA GLY A 74 14.46 10.90 0.21
C GLY A 74 14.62 11.14 -1.29
N VAL A 75 13.54 11.44 -1.97
CA VAL A 75 13.44 11.86 -3.37
C VAL A 75 12.40 12.97 -3.48
N ASP A 76 12.44 13.74 -4.55
CA ASP A 76 11.38 14.70 -4.84
C ASP A 76 10.06 13.96 -5.10
N LYS A 77 8.97 14.56 -4.62
CA LYS A 77 7.63 14.00 -4.82
C LYS A 77 7.30 13.96 -6.31
N ASN A 78 7.00 12.77 -6.81
CA ASN A 78 6.70 12.52 -8.21
C ASN A 78 5.59 11.47 -8.33
N TYR A 79 4.41 11.88 -8.74
CA TYR A 79 3.26 10.99 -8.89
C TYR A 79 3.34 10.07 -10.13
N GLU A 80 4.07 10.49 -11.18
CA GLU A 80 4.28 9.65 -12.36
C GLU A 80 5.19 8.46 -12.01
N GLU A 81 6.29 8.70 -11.29
CA GLU A 81 7.15 7.64 -10.78
C GLU A 81 6.43 6.75 -9.74
N MET A 82 5.62 7.35 -8.88
CA MET A 82 4.81 6.59 -7.93
C MET A 82 3.92 5.58 -8.64
N ILE A 83 3.22 5.99 -9.69
CA ILE A 83 2.34 5.11 -10.47
C ILE A 83 3.17 4.08 -11.24
N HIS A 84 4.25 4.50 -11.90
CA HIS A 84 5.09 3.60 -12.67
C HIS A 84 5.57 2.41 -11.83
N TRP A 85 6.14 2.67 -10.68
CA TRP A 85 6.62 1.61 -9.77
C TRP A 85 5.48 0.87 -9.08
N GLY A 86 4.40 1.57 -8.75
CA GLY A 86 3.19 0.96 -8.17
C GLY A 86 2.54 -0.04 -9.11
N GLU A 87 2.35 0.31 -10.39
CA GLU A 87 1.79 -0.59 -11.41
C GLU A 87 2.67 -1.83 -11.62
N LYS A 88 3.99 -1.69 -11.64
CA LYS A 88 4.92 -2.85 -11.73
C LYS A 88 4.71 -3.84 -10.58
N ALA A 89 4.62 -3.36 -9.35
CA ALA A 89 4.36 -4.22 -8.20
C ALA A 89 2.94 -4.83 -8.24
N ALA A 90 1.95 -4.04 -8.63
CA ALA A 90 0.55 -4.46 -8.71
C ALA A 90 0.32 -5.56 -9.76
N LEU A 91 0.98 -5.46 -10.92
CA LEU A 91 0.94 -6.47 -11.99
C LEU A 91 1.59 -7.79 -11.57
N GLN A 92 2.52 -7.76 -10.62
CA GLN A 92 3.09 -8.97 -10.00
C GLN A 92 2.19 -9.56 -8.89
N GLY A 93 0.99 -9.02 -8.69
CA GLY A 93 0.05 -9.49 -7.68
C GLY A 93 0.28 -8.94 -6.27
N TYR A 94 1.14 -7.94 -6.08
CA TYR A 94 1.37 -7.39 -4.75
C TYR A 94 0.16 -6.59 -4.27
N ALA A 95 -0.62 -7.16 -3.36
CA ALA A 95 -1.93 -6.65 -2.95
C ALA A 95 -1.91 -5.20 -2.45
N GLN A 96 -0.87 -4.82 -1.67
CA GLN A 96 -0.69 -3.44 -1.22
C GLN A 96 -0.54 -2.46 -2.38
N ALA A 97 0.21 -2.85 -3.43
CA ALA A 97 0.40 -2.02 -4.62
C ALA A 97 -0.89 -1.92 -5.43
N GLN A 98 -1.64 -3.00 -5.57
CA GLN A 98 -2.95 -3.01 -6.24
C GLN A 98 -3.90 -2.01 -5.57
N TYR A 99 -4.03 -2.06 -4.24
CA TYR A 99 -4.83 -1.09 -3.49
C TYR A 99 -4.37 0.35 -3.73
N ASN A 100 -3.07 0.61 -3.65
CA ASN A 100 -2.51 1.96 -3.85
C ASN A 100 -2.71 2.48 -5.28
N VAL A 101 -2.59 1.62 -6.30
CA VAL A 101 -2.87 1.97 -7.70
C VAL A 101 -4.35 2.28 -7.89
N GLY A 102 -5.24 1.48 -7.29
CA GLY A 102 -6.68 1.76 -7.26
C GLY A 102 -6.98 3.16 -6.71
N ARG A 103 -6.35 3.53 -5.59
CA ARG A 103 -6.47 4.88 -5.01
C ARG A 103 -5.96 5.98 -5.94
N CYS A 104 -4.92 5.72 -6.71
CA CYS A 104 -4.40 6.70 -7.66
C CYS A 104 -5.39 6.97 -8.79
N TYR A 105 -6.02 5.93 -9.34
CA TYR A 105 -7.09 6.08 -10.32
C TYR A 105 -8.35 6.74 -9.73
N GLU A 106 -8.75 6.38 -8.51
CA GLU A 106 -9.88 7.02 -7.81
C GLU A 106 -9.68 8.53 -7.62
N GLN A 107 -8.45 8.95 -7.30
CA GLN A 107 -8.12 10.34 -6.95
C GLN A 107 -7.56 11.15 -8.11
N GLY A 108 -7.24 10.54 -9.24
CA GLY A 108 -6.57 11.21 -10.36
C GLY A 108 -5.13 11.63 -10.03
N LYS A 109 -4.40 10.86 -9.21
CA LYS A 109 -3.01 11.16 -8.82
C LYS A 109 -2.03 10.45 -9.72
N GLY A 110 -1.28 11.19 -10.53
CA GLY A 110 -0.28 10.67 -11.48
C GLY A 110 -0.90 10.01 -12.73
N LYS A 111 -2.20 9.88 -12.77
CA LYS A 111 -3.03 9.38 -13.89
C LYS A 111 -4.33 10.15 -13.94
N GLU A 112 -5.01 10.12 -15.07
CA GLU A 112 -6.37 10.57 -15.16
C GLU A 112 -7.30 9.75 -14.27
N LYS A 113 -8.28 10.42 -13.66
CA LYS A 113 -9.28 9.77 -12.78
C LYS A 113 -10.12 8.78 -13.58
N ASP A 114 -10.17 7.53 -13.08
CA ASP A 114 -10.87 6.43 -13.73
C ASP A 114 -11.41 5.46 -12.67
N PHE A 115 -12.70 5.52 -12.42
CA PHE A 115 -13.34 4.70 -11.40
C PHE A 115 -13.43 3.22 -11.78
N GLU A 116 -13.59 2.89 -13.05
CA GLU A 116 -13.62 1.49 -13.49
C GLU A 116 -12.26 0.81 -13.25
N LYS A 117 -11.16 1.51 -13.60
CA LYS A 117 -9.82 1.00 -13.30
C LYS A 117 -9.54 0.95 -11.80
N ALA A 118 -10.00 1.94 -11.03
CA ALA A 118 -9.87 1.91 -9.58
C ALA A 118 -10.56 0.69 -8.99
N MET A 119 -11.81 0.43 -9.41
CA MET A 119 -12.59 -0.74 -9.00
C MET A 119 -11.89 -2.06 -9.34
N HIS A 120 -11.35 -2.17 -10.56
CA HIS A 120 -10.61 -3.36 -10.98
C HIS A 120 -9.43 -3.65 -10.03
N TRP A 121 -8.62 -2.64 -9.72
CA TRP A 121 -7.47 -2.80 -8.83
C TRP A 121 -7.88 -3.10 -7.38
N TYR A 122 -8.94 -2.47 -6.88
CA TYR A 122 -9.50 -2.79 -5.56
C TYR A 122 -10.03 -4.22 -5.50
N MET A 123 -10.67 -4.71 -6.57
CA MET A 123 -11.14 -6.09 -6.66
C MET A 123 -9.99 -7.08 -6.52
N LEU A 124 -8.89 -6.88 -7.25
CA LEU A 124 -7.70 -7.74 -7.17
C LEU A 124 -7.08 -7.74 -5.76
N ALA A 125 -7.05 -6.58 -5.10
CA ALA A 125 -6.54 -6.48 -3.74
C ALA A 125 -7.47 -7.14 -2.71
N ALA A 126 -8.78 -6.95 -2.84
CA ALA A 126 -9.79 -7.54 -1.96
C ALA A 126 -9.85 -9.07 -2.09
N GLN A 127 -9.63 -9.62 -3.28
CA GLN A 127 -9.54 -11.08 -3.50
C GLN A 127 -8.34 -11.71 -2.76
N GLN A 128 -7.36 -10.92 -2.38
CA GLN A 128 -6.21 -11.34 -1.59
C GLN A 128 -6.39 -11.05 -0.08
N GLY A 129 -7.63 -10.78 0.36
CA GLY A 129 -7.93 -10.58 1.77
C GLY A 129 -7.58 -9.20 2.30
N ARG A 130 -7.60 -8.16 1.46
CA ARG A 130 -7.35 -6.79 1.94
C ARG A 130 -8.64 -6.10 2.36
N PRO A 131 -8.87 -5.87 3.67
CA PRO A 131 -10.12 -5.31 4.18
C PRO A 131 -10.35 -3.87 3.71
N ASP A 132 -9.29 -3.06 3.60
CA ASP A 132 -9.36 -1.69 3.08
C ASP A 132 -9.80 -1.63 1.60
N ALA A 133 -9.42 -2.61 0.79
CA ALA A 133 -9.87 -2.73 -0.59
C ALA A 133 -11.33 -3.21 -0.68
N ALA A 134 -11.73 -4.18 0.15
CA ALA A 134 -13.11 -4.65 0.25
C ALA A 134 -14.05 -3.50 0.68
N TYR A 135 -13.64 -2.71 1.68
CA TYR A 135 -14.38 -1.52 2.09
C TYR A 135 -14.55 -0.50 0.94
N LYS A 136 -13.49 -0.27 0.15
CA LYS A 136 -13.55 0.60 -1.03
C LYS A 136 -14.56 0.09 -2.07
N LEU A 137 -14.62 -1.22 -2.29
CA LEU A 137 -15.62 -1.81 -3.20
C LEU A 137 -17.05 -1.59 -2.69
N GLY A 138 -17.28 -1.71 -1.38
CA GLY A 138 -18.54 -1.34 -0.77
C GLY A 138 -18.96 0.08 -1.11
N GLN A 139 -18.06 1.06 -0.92
CA GLN A 139 -18.31 2.46 -1.28
C GLN A 139 -18.59 2.65 -2.79
N PHE A 140 -17.90 1.90 -3.66
CA PHE A 140 -18.09 2.00 -5.10
C PHE A 140 -19.47 1.52 -5.54
N TYR A 141 -19.96 0.40 -5.00
CA TYR A 141 -21.32 -0.09 -5.24
C TYR A 141 -22.39 0.79 -4.61
N GLU A 142 -22.16 1.32 -3.40
CA GLU A 142 -23.09 2.21 -2.71
C GLU A 142 -23.35 3.52 -3.49
N HIS A 143 -22.32 4.05 -4.16
CA HIS A 143 -22.39 5.34 -4.84
C HIS A 143 -22.39 5.26 -6.36
N GLY A 144 -22.41 4.06 -6.94
CA GLY A 144 -22.37 3.87 -8.40
C GLY A 144 -21.08 4.39 -9.05
N LEU A 145 -19.93 4.24 -8.38
CA LEU A 145 -18.65 4.76 -8.88
C LEU A 145 -17.99 3.78 -9.86
N GLY A 146 -18.10 4.05 -11.17
CA GLY A 146 -17.60 3.16 -12.23
C GLY A 146 -18.35 1.84 -12.35
N VAL A 147 -19.49 1.70 -11.69
CA VAL A 147 -20.38 0.55 -11.69
C VAL A 147 -21.80 1.03 -11.42
N GLU A 148 -22.81 0.26 -11.75
CA GLU A 148 -24.20 0.56 -11.35
C GLU A 148 -24.35 0.46 -9.82
N GLU A 149 -25.09 1.40 -9.24
CA GLU A 149 -25.40 1.42 -7.79
C GLU A 149 -26.09 0.11 -7.38
N ASP A 150 -25.60 -0.53 -6.32
CA ASP A 150 -26.11 -1.80 -5.83
C ASP A 150 -25.85 -1.90 -4.31
N ILE A 151 -26.86 -1.57 -3.53
CA ILE A 151 -26.77 -1.54 -2.07
C ILE A 151 -26.54 -2.94 -1.47
N GLU A 152 -27.15 -3.99 -2.06
CA GLU A 152 -26.97 -5.36 -1.57
C GLU A 152 -25.51 -5.80 -1.72
N LYS A 153 -24.90 -5.51 -2.88
CA LYS A 153 -23.47 -5.78 -3.07
C LYS A 153 -22.56 -4.90 -2.19
N ALA A 154 -22.96 -3.67 -1.94
CA ALA A 154 -22.21 -2.81 -1.02
C ALA A 154 -22.16 -3.41 0.39
N GLU A 155 -23.30 -3.89 0.91
CA GLU A 155 -23.39 -4.57 2.21
C GLU A 155 -22.54 -5.85 2.26
N GLU A 156 -22.56 -6.66 1.20
CA GLU A 156 -21.71 -7.87 1.09
C GLU A 156 -20.21 -7.53 1.19
N TRP A 157 -19.76 -6.48 0.50
CA TRP A 157 -18.37 -6.05 0.55
C TRP A 157 -17.98 -5.44 1.90
N TYR A 158 -18.86 -4.65 2.53
CA TYR A 158 -18.62 -4.14 3.89
C TYR A 158 -18.51 -5.27 4.91
N LYS A 159 -19.40 -6.28 4.82
CA LYS A 159 -19.33 -7.47 5.68
C LYS A 159 -18.02 -8.22 5.50
N LYS A 160 -17.61 -8.43 4.25
CA LYS A 160 -16.32 -9.07 3.94
C LYS A 160 -15.14 -8.28 4.50
N ALA A 161 -15.15 -6.95 4.38
CA ALA A 161 -14.12 -6.11 4.97
C ALA A 161 -14.02 -6.27 6.50
N ALA A 162 -15.16 -6.39 7.18
CA ALA A 162 -15.21 -6.58 8.64
C ALA A 162 -14.74 -7.99 9.08
N GLU A 163 -14.97 -9.03 8.26
CA GLU A 163 -14.54 -10.40 8.56
C GLU A 163 -13.02 -10.58 8.39
N GLU A 164 -12.40 -9.88 7.45
CA GLU A 164 -10.96 -9.97 7.12
C GLU A 164 -10.08 -9.11 8.06
N ASP A 165 -10.64 -8.16 8.80
CA ASP A 165 -9.87 -7.26 9.70
C ASP A 165 -9.44 -7.93 11.03
N THR A 166 -9.68 -9.23 11.20
CA THR A 166 -9.27 -9.98 12.41
C THR A 166 -7.84 -10.50 12.41
N GLY A 167 -7.00 -10.14 11.45
CA GLY A 167 -5.64 -10.66 11.24
C GLY A 167 -4.52 -9.64 11.37
N ASP A 168 -3.56 -9.99 12.16
CA ASP A 168 -2.20 -9.55 12.56
C ASP A 168 -1.36 -8.58 11.68
N ASP A 169 -1.88 -7.81 10.74
CA ASP A 169 -1.10 -6.87 9.91
C ASP A 169 -0.90 -5.49 10.57
N ALA A 170 -0.62 -5.45 11.87
CA ALA A 170 -0.39 -4.25 12.67
C ALA A 170 0.93 -3.48 12.36
N GLU A 171 1.65 -3.77 11.27
CA GLU A 171 2.93 -3.10 10.95
C GLU A 171 2.85 -1.96 9.94
N ILE A 172 1.68 -1.65 9.35
CA ILE A 172 1.53 -0.53 8.43
C ILE A 172 0.46 0.44 8.93
N GLY A 173 0.87 1.25 9.91
CA GLY A 173 0.33 2.59 10.20
C GLY A 173 -1.18 2.74 10.33
N ASN A 174 -1.68 2.75 11.57
CA ASN A 174 -2.76 3.61 12.15
C ASN A 174 -3.99 3.96 11.29
N THR A 175 -4.38 3.15 10.30
CA THR A 175 -5.56 3.37 9.47
C THR A 175 -6.76 2.50 9.85
N ASN A 176 -6.55 1.42 10.61
CA ASN A 176 -7.59 0.43 10.89
C ASN A 176 -8.68 0.96 11.85
N ILE A 177 -8.30 1.74 12.87
CA ILE A 177 -9.27 2.29 13.85
C ILE A 177 -10.26 3.26 13.18
N ASP A 178 -9.77 4.11 12.27
CA ASP A 178 -10.62 5.05 11.51
C ASP A 178 -11.54 4.32 10.52
N ILE A 179 -11.13 3.16 10.00
CA ILE A 179 -11.92 2.34 9.07
C ILE A 179 -13.05 1.62 9.82
N GLU A 180 -12.76 0.95 10.94
CA GLU A 180 -13.77 0.26 11.75
C GLU A 180 -14.90 1.21 12.23
N GLU A 181 -14.52 2.38 12.75
CA GLU A 181 -15.49 3.34 13.24
C GLU A 181 -16.37 3.90 12.11
N LYS A 182 -15.77 4.13 10.94
CA LYS A 182 -16.44 4.60 9.75
C LYS A 182 -17.34 3.52 9.13
N MET A 183 -16.87 2.27 9.04
CA MET A 183 -17.65 1.11 8.57
C MET A 183 -18.90 0.90 9.43
N LYS A 184 -18.74 0.97 10.76
CA LYS A 184 -19.86 0.82 11.70
C LYS A 184 -20.92 1.89 11.49
N LYS A 185 -20.48 3.14 11.27
CA LYS A 185 -21.37 4.27 10.98
C LYS A 185 -22.09 4.13 9.64
N ASP A 186 -21.38 3.69 8.60
CA ASP A 186 -21.95 3.50 7.27
C ASP A 186 -22.96 2.34 7.26
N LEU A 187 -22.69 1.22 7.94
CA LEU A 187 -23.64 0.11 8.15
C LEU A 187 -24.88 0.53 8.95
N GLU A 188 -24.73 1.33 10.00
CA GLU A 188 -25.86 1.86 10.79
C GLU A 188 -26.73 2.79 9.93
N THR A 189 -26.13 3.56 9.04
CA THR A 189 -26.84 4.48 8.13
C THR A 189 -27.64 3.71 7.08
N LEU A 190 -27.06 2.66 6.47
CA LEU A 190 -27.72 1.81 5.48
C LEU A 190 -28.90 1.04 6.08
N THR A 191 -28.71 0.47 7.29
CA THR A 191 -29.79 -0.26 8.00
C THR A 191 -30.95 0.66 8.37
N SER A 192 -30.70 1.92 8.67
CA SER A 192 -31.73 2.90 9.00
C SER A 192 -32.53 3.34 7.77
N ALA A 193 -31.89 3.41 6.60
CA ALA A 193 -32.56 3.79 5.34
C ALA A 193 -33.46 2.69 4.75
N GLN A 194 -33.32 1.43 5.18
CA GLN A 194 -34.19 0.31 4.76
C GLN A 194 -35.47 0.17 5.58
N ILE A 195 -35.62 0.96 6.66
CA ILE A 195 -36.80 0.87 7.58
C ILE A 195 -37.83 1.96 7.28
N GLU A 196 -37.52 2.94 6.42
CA GLU A 196 -38.46 3.96 5.90
C GLU A 196 -39.04 3.55 4.54
#